data_849b8e87192ec04767f7d66b55945996
#
_entry.id   849b8e87192ec04767f7d66b55945996
#
_cell.length_a   1.000
_cell.length_b   1.000
_cell.length_c   1.000
_cell.angle_alpha   90.00
_cell.angle_beta   90.00
_cell.angle_gamma   90.00
#
_symmetry.space_group_name_H-M   'P 1'
#
loop_
_entity.id
_entity.type
_entity.pdbx_description
1 polymer ?
#
loop_
_entity_poly.entity_id
_entity_poly.type
_entity_poly.pdbx_seq_one_letter_code
_entity_poly.pdbx_strand_id
1 'polypeptide(L)'
;LSAEINRRYSKDQILELYLNEIYYGNLAYGIEAAAETYFKKDAASLTLGEATFLAGLPQTPAIYNIYTNRDVTLERQKQVLLLMIEVSGDCVTTGKGGIRVSNSPQPLCVTQEKAAQALLEMRARTFVPPTSNAKRPHWVEYIRLLLEGQFGQEIYRAGFRVHTTLNPTLQDLVEAEVKKQVDL
;
A
#
# COMPACT_ATOMS: atom_id res chain seq x y z
N LEU A 1 -24.33 7.36 -10.45
CA LEU A 1 -23.01 7.86 -10.06
C LEU A 1 -21.93 7.43 -11.06
N SER A 2 -21.74 6.11 -11.36
CA SER A 2 -20.70 5.62 -12.29
C SER A 2 -20.81 6.22 -13.70
N ALA A 3 -22.00 6.31 -14.26
CA ALA A 3 -22.24 6.91 -15.57
C ALA A 3 -21.87 8.41 -15.61
N GLU A 4 -22.10 9.13 -14.52
CA GLU A 4 -21.76 10.54 -14.40
C GLU A 4 -20.24 10.76 -14.30
N ILE A 5 -19.54 9.92 -13.56
CA ILE A 5 -18.08 9.94 -13.47
C ILE A 5 -17.45 9.66 -14.83
N ASN A 6 -17.89 8.59 -15.53
CA ASN A 6 -17.39 8.28 -16.87
C ASN A 6 -17.67 9.36 -17.93
N ARG A 7 -18.70 10.22 -17.71
CA ARG A 7 -19.00 11.35 -18.59
C ARG A 7 -18.09 12.55 -18.33
N ARG A 8 -17.65 12.76 -17.09
CA ARG A 8 -16.89 13.95 -16.67
C ARG A 8 -15.38 13.75 -16.72
N TYR A 9 -14.91 12.52 -16.50
CA TYR A 9 -13.50 12.20 -16.38
C TYR A 9 -13.08 11.16 -17.41
N SER A 10 -11.86 11.29 -17.90
CA SER A 10 -11.22 10.24 -18.71
C SER A 10 -10.91 9.01 -17.85
N LYS A 11 -10.70 7.87 -18.49
CA LYS A 11 -10.30 6.64 -17.78
C LYS A 11 -9.00 6.82 -17.01
N ASP A 12 -8.05 7.58 -17.55
CA ASP A 12 -6.77 7.85 -16.90
C ASP A 12 -6.96 8.72 -15.65
N GLN A 13 -7.81 9.73 -15.71
CA GLN A 13 -8.16 10.55 -14.54
C GLN A 13 -8.90 9.76 -13.47
N ILE A 14 -9.80 8.86 -13.86
CA ILE A 14 -10.49 7.97 -12.91
C ILE A 14 -9.49 7.04 -12.22
N LEU A 15 -8.55 6.46 -12.99
CA LEU A 15 -7.51 5.59 -12.45
C LEU A 15 -6.58 6.35 -11.49
N GLU A 16 -6.18 7.56 -11.85
CA GLU A 16 -5.35 8.42 -11.00
C GLU A 16 -6.04 8.72 -9.66
N LEU A 17 -7.31 9.16 -9.71
CA LEU A 17 -8.10 9.38 -8.50
C LEU A 17 -8.24 8.10 -7.66
N TYR A 18 -8.51 6.96 -8.29
CA TYR A 18 -8.61 5.68 -7.62
C TYR A 18 -7.30 5.31 -6.92
N LEU A 19 -6.17 5.37 -7.63
CA LEU A 19 -4.86 5.01 -7.08
C LEU A 19 -4.42 5.94 -5.94
N ASN A 20 -4.82 7.20 -5.97
CA ASN A 20 -4.48 8.16 -4.92
C ASN A 20 -5.36 8.06 -3.67
N GLU A 21 -6.54 7.43 -3.75
CA GLU A 21 -7.49 7.36 -2.65
C GLU A 21 -7.62 5.97 -2.03
N ILE A 22 -7.34 4.90 -2.79
CA ILE A 22 -7.59 3.53 -2.33
C ILE A 22 -6.68 3.15 -1.16
N TYR A 23 -7.21 2.31 -0.26
CA TYR A 23 -6.47 1.78 0.87
C TYR A 23 -5.65 0.55 0.50
N TYR A 24 -4.35 0.59 0.77
CA TYR A 24 -3.38 -0.49 0.51
C TYR A 24 -3.02 -1.31 1.74
N GLY A 25 -3.68 -1.09 2.87
CA GLY A 25 -3.31 -1.72 4.15
C GLY A 25 -2.22 -0.93 4.90
N ASN A 26 -2.01 -1.30 6.17
CA ASN A 26 -0.95 -0.73 7.02
C ASN A 26 -0.93 0.82 7.06
N LEU A 27 -2.12 1.44 7.12
CA LEU A 27 -2.35 2.88 7.13
C LEU A 27 -1.90 3.62 5.86
N ALA A 28 -1.64 2.89 4.76
CA ALA A 28 -1.26 3.47 3.48
C ALA A 28 -2.51 3.75 2.63
N TYR A 29 -2.90 5.00 2.53
CA TYR A 29 -3.92 5.51 1.61
C TYR A 29 -3.24 6.18 0.42
N GLY A 30 -3.58 5.74 -0.78
CA GLY A 30 -2.94 6.16 -2.02
C GLY A 30 -1.64 5.44 -2.34
N ILE A 31 -1.31 5.42 -3.64
CA ILE A 31 -0.19 4.66 -4.18
C ILE A 31 1.16 5.18 -3.69
N GLU A 32 1.31 6.49 -3.50
CA GLU A 32 2.55 7.09 -3.00
C GLU A 32 2.83 6.67 -1.56
N ALA A 33 1.81 6.76 -0.68
CA ALA A 33 1.93 6.31 0.70
C ALA A 33 2.20 4.80 0.78
N ALA A 34 1.63 4.01 -0.13
CA ALA A 34 1.88 2.57 -0.21
C ALA A 34 3.33 2.28 -0.66
N ALA A 35 3.82 2.96 -1.70
CA ALA A 35 5.20 2.81 -2.19
C ALA A 35 6.21 3.13 -1.08
N GLU A 36 6.00 4.22 -0.35
CA GLU A 36 6.84 4.59 0.79
C GLU A 36 6.73 3.58 1.95
N THR A 37 5.50 3.14 2.28
CA THR A 37 5.28 2.21 3.39
C THR A 37 5.96 0.87 3.16
N TYR A 38 5.79 0.27 1.99
CA TYR A 38 6.26 -1.09 1.71
C TYR A 38 7.68 -1.15 1.14
N PHE A 39 8.11 -0.10 0.41
CA PHE A 39 9.33 -0.14 -0.39
C PHE A 39 10.32 0.98 -0.11
N LYS A 40 9.92 2.03 0.64
CA LYS A 40 10.73 3.23 0.89
C LYS A 40 11.15 3.94 -0.40
N LYS A 41 10.20 4.07 -1.32
CA LYS A 41 10.38 4.64 -2.66
C LYS A 41 9.18 5.50 -3.05
N ASP A 42 9.40 6.41 -3.99
CA ASP A 42 8.33 7.10 -4.72
C ASP A 42 7.61 6.11 -5.65
N ALA A 43 6.32 6.30 -5.86
CA ALA A 43 5.52 5.43 -6.74
C ALA A 43 6.06 5.35 -8.18
N ALA A 44 6.64 6.46 -8.68
CA ALA A 44 7.25 6.51 -10.01
C ALA A 44 8.49 5.60 -10.17
N SER A 45 9.11 5.19 -9.06
CA SER A 45 10.32 4.36 -9.01
C SER A 45 10.05 2.88 -8.78
N LEU A 46 8.77 2.47 -8.76
CA LEU A 46 8.38 1.08 -8.53
C LEU A 46 8.81 0.18 -9.69
N THR A 47 9.36 -0.99 -9.33
CA THR A 47 9.60 -2.07 -10.31
C THR A 47 8.29 -2.75 -10.70
N LEU A 48 8.32 -3.61 -11.73
CA LEU A 48 7.17 -4.44 -12.08
C LEU A 48 6.73 -5.32 -10.91
N GLY A 49 7.69 -5.89 -10.17
CA GLY A 49 7.41 -6.70 -8.98
C GLY A 49 6.70 -5.90 -7.89
N GLU A 50 7.20 -4.73 -7.57
CA GLU A 50 6.64 -3.84 -6.56
C GLU A 50 5.25 -3.30 -6.97
N ALA A 51 5.10 -2.88 -8.23
CA ALA A 51 3.81 -2.36 -8.74
C ALA A 51 2.72 -3.45 -8.75
N THR A 52 3.04 -4.66 -9.20
CA THR A 52 2.07 -5.79 -9.22
C THR A 52 1.74 -6.30 -7.83
N PHE A 53 2.68 -6.23 -6.90
CA PHE A 53 2.44 -6.49 -5.49
C PHE A 53 1.39 -5.50 -4.93
N LEU A 54 1.61 -4.19 -5.08
CA LEU A 54 0.66 -3.17 -4.62
C LEU A 54 -0.70 -3.31 -5.30
N ALA A 55 -0.75 -3.59 -6.60
CA ALA A 55 -2.01 -3.79 -7.33
C ALA A 55 -2.87 -4.95 -6.78
N GLY A 56 -2.26 -5.91 -6.11
CA GLY A 56 -2.95 -7.03 -5.47
C GLY A 56 -3.65 -6.69 -4.16
N LEU A 57 -3.18 -5.68 -3.41
CA LEU A 57 -3.59 -5.41 -2.04
C LEU A 57 -5.02 -4.84 -1.88
N PRO A 58 -5.50 -3.91 -2.74
CA PRO A 58 -6.75 -3.19 -2.50
C PRO A 58 -8.00 -4.07 -2.47
N GLN A 59 -7.97 -5.26 -3.04
CA GLN A 59 -9.10 -6.17 -3.04
C GLN A 59 -9.52 -6.55 -1.62
N THR A 60 -8.55 -6.87 -0.76
CA THR A 60 -8.82 -7.24 0.64
C THR A 60 -7.55 -6.99 1.48
N PRO A 61 -7.24 -5.73 1.83
CA PRO A 61 -5.97 -5.37 2.47
C PRO A 61 -5.72 -6.04 3.82
N ALA A 62 -6.77 -6.44 4.52
CA ALA A 62 -6.66 -7.16 5.79
C ALA A 62 -6.15 -8.60 5.60
N ILE A 63 -6.55 -9.26 4.50
CA ILE A 63 -6.11 -10.62 4.17
C ILE A 63 -4.73 -10.58 3.49
N TYR A 64 -4.54 -9.67 2.53
CA TYR A 64 -3.29 -9.50 1.79
C TYR A 64 -2.30 -8.61 2.56
N ASN A 65 -2.03 -8.99 3.82
CA ASN A 65 -1.06 -8.30 4.66
C ASN A 65 0.26 -9.07 4.66
N ILE A 66 1.29 -8.51 4.03
CA ILE A 66 2.60 -9.15 3.86
C ILE A 66 3.30 -9.48 5.17
N TYR A 67 2.98 -8.77 6.25
CA TYR A 67 3.59 -8.95 7.56
C TYR A 67 2.98 -10.11 8.35
N THR A 68 1.72 -10.46 8.09
CA THR A 68 0.98 -11.52 8.78
C THR A 68 0.65 -12.71 7.90
N ASN A 69 0.41 -12.49 6.60
CA ASN A 69 -0.04 -13.50 5.64
C ASN A 69 0.81 -13.47 4.37
N ARG A 70 2.13 -13.66 4.52
CA ARG A 70 3.10 -13.51 3.43
C ARG A 70 2.75 -14.34 2.20
N ASP A 71 2.49 -15.63 2.36
CA ASP A 71 2.29 -16.55 1.25
C ASP A 71 1.02 -16.23 0.47
N VAL A 72 -0.06 -15.89 1.18
CA VAL A 72 -1.34 -15.49 0.58
C VAL A 72 -1.20 -14.20 -0.22
N THR A 73 -0.43 -13.25 0.32
CA THR A 73 -0.16 -11.97 -0.35
C THR A 73 0.67 -12.16 -1.63
N LEU A 74 1.71 -12.98 -1.58
CA LEU A 74 2.54 -13.29 -2.76
C LEU A 74 1.79 -14.13 -3.81
N GLU A 75 0.90 -15.01 -3.39
CA GLU A 75 0.03 -15.74 -4.33
C GLU A 75 -0.96 -14.78 -5.03
N ARG A 76 -1.45 -13.76 -4.32
CA ARG A 76 -2.26 -12.71 -4.94
C ARG A 76 -1.48 -11.93 -6.00
N GLN A 77 -0.24 -11.55 -5.73
CA GLN A 77 0.65 -10.93 -6.73
C GLN A 77 0.82 -11.81 -7.97
N LYS A 78 1.02 -13.13 -7.78
CA LYS A 78 1.13 -14.08 -8.88
C LYS A 78 -0.13 -14.09 -9.76
N GLN A 79 -1.32 -14.04 -9.16
CA GLN A 79 -2.58 -13.93 -9.92
C GLN A 79 -2.62 -12.65 -10.75
N VAL A 80 -2.21 -11.52 -10.21
CA VAL A 80 -2.11 -10.25 -10.97
C VAL A 80 -1.17 -10.41 -12.17
N LEU A 81 0.02 -10.99 -11.97
CA LEU A 81 0.99 -11.19 -13.05
C LEU A 81 0.48 -12.16 -14.12
N LEU A 82 -0.25 -13.22 -13.75
CA LEU A 82 -0.86 -14.14 -14.72
C LEU A 82 -1.89 -13.42 -15.60
N LEU A 83 -2.75 -12.59 -15.02
CA LEU A 83 -3.68 -11.76 -15.78
C LEU A 83 -2.96 -10.77 -16.70
N MET A 84 -1.84 -10.20 -16.26
CA MET A 84 -1.04 -9.31 -17.09
C MET A 84 -0.39 -10.04 -18.27
N ILE A 85 0.08 -11.28 -18.09
CA ILE A 85 0.60 -12.11 -19.19
C ILE A 85 -0.51 -12.39 -20.21
N GLU A 86 -1.71 -12.79 -19.73
CA GLU A 86 -2.85 -13.08 -20.58
C GLU A 86 -3.24 -11.84 -21.43
N VAL A 87 -3.37 -10.67 -20.81
CA VAL A 87 -3.69 -9.42 -21.51
C VAL A 87 -2.57 -8.98 -22.45
N SER A 88 -1.31 -9.22 -22.09
CA SER A 88 -0.16 -8.90 -22.94
C SER A 88 -0.16 -9.70 -24.26
N GLY A 89 -0.65 -10.93 -24.22
CA GLY A 89 -0.63 -11.81 -25.37
C GLY A 89 0.78 -12.04 -25.92
N ASP A 90 0.88 -12.30 -27.21
CA ASP A 90 2.14 -12.56 -27.89
C ASP A 90 2.80 -11.26 -28.41
N CYS A 91 3.01 -10.32 -27.50
CA CYS A 91 3.54 -9.00 -27.84
C CYS A 91 5.04 -9.00 -28.21
N VAL A 92 5.80 -10.02 -27.79
CA VAL A 92 7.24 -10.11 -28.06
C VAL A 92 7.50 -10.55 -29.49
N THR A 93 6.82 -11.61 -29.97
CA THR A 93 7.08 -12.22 -31.28
C THR A 93 6.31 -11.52 -32.39
N THR A 94 5.10 -11.08 -32.11
CA THR A 94 4.23 -10.46 -33.14
C THR A 94 4.32 -8.94 -33.20
N GLY A 95 4.88 -8.30 -32.16
CA GLY A 95 4.86 -6.86 -32.00
C GLY A 95 3.45 -6.28 -31.79
N LYS A 96 2.43 -7.15 -31.65
CA LYS A 96 1.03 -6.79 -31.45
C LYS A 96 0.60 -7.23 -30.05
N GLY A 97 -0.24 -6.43 -29.40
CA GLY A 97 -0.68 -6.67 -28.04
C GLY A 97 0.09 -5.81 -27.03
N GLY A 98 0.18 -6.30 -25.80
CA GLY A 98 0.73 -5.55 -24.68
C GLY A 98 -0.31 -4.72 -23.93
N ILE A 99 0.05 -4.32 -22.73
CA ILE A 99 -0.80 -3.52 -21.84
C ILE A 99 -0.56 -2.04 -22.13
N ARG A 100 -1.63 -1.31 -22.44
CA ARG A 100 -1.54 0.14 -22.60
C ARG A 100 -1.12 0.81 -21.29
N VAL A 101 -0.13 1.68 -21.39
CA VAL A 101 0.36 2.52 -20.29
C VAL A 101 0.15 3.98 -20.65
N SER A 102 -0.51 4.73 -19.77
CA SER A 102 -0.94 6.11 -20.04
C SER A 102 0.22 7.05 -20.38
N ASN A 103 1.38 6.84 -19.76
CA ASN A 103 2.56 7.71 -19.90
C ASN A 103 3.60 7.16 -20.89
N SER A 104 3.28 6.10 -21.62
CA SER A 104 4.22 5.49 -22.58
C SER A 104 3.59 5.37 -23.96
N PRO A 105 4.31 5.78 -25.02
CA PRO A 105 3.86 5.56 -26.40
C PRO A 105 3.87 4.07 -26.78
N GLN A 106 4.62 3.25 -26.05
CA GLN A 106 4.70 1.82 -26.30
C GLN A 106 3.98 1.03 -25.20
N PRO A 107 3.21 -0.01 -25.58
CA PRO A 107 2.55 -0.87 -24.62
C PRO A 107 3.57 -1.67 -23.78
N LEU A 108 3.25 -1.91 -22.53
CA LEU A 108 4.03 -2.77 -21.65
C LEU A 108 3.81 -4.24 -22.04
N CYS A 109 4.87 -4.92 -22.37
CA CYS A 109 4.86 -6.34 -22.69
C CYS A 109 5.34 -7.14 -21.46
N VAL A 110 4.44 -7.89 -20.84
CA VAL A 110 4.74 -8.75 -19.69
C VAL A 110 4.83 -10.19 -20.15
N THR A 111 6.06 -10.72 -20.17
CA THR A 111 6.35 -12.13 -20.51
C THR A 111 6.38 -13.00 -19.26
N GLN A 112 6.41 -14.33 -19.46
CA GLN A 112 6.56 -15.29 -18.36
C GLN A 112 7.88 -15.08 -17.60
N GLU A 113 8.96 -14.76 -18.30
CA GLU A 113 10.28 -14.50 -17.69
C GLU A 113 10.24 -13.24 -16.83
N LYS A 114 9.65 -12.14 -17.32
CA LYS A 114 9.48 -10.90 -16.55
C LYS A 114 8.61 -11.11 -15.31
N ALA A 115 7.53 -11.87 -15.45
CA ALA A 115 6.66 -12.19 -14.34
C ALA A 115 7.36 -13.09 -13.31
N ALA A 116 8.11 -14.09 -13.75
CA ALA A 116 8.91 -14.94 -12.86
C ALA A 116 9.96 -14.13 -12.09
N GLN A 117 10.64 -13.21 -12.76
CA GLN A 117 11.60 -12.30 -12.13
C GLN A 117 10.93 -11.40 -11.10
N ALA A 118 9.78 -10.82 -11.42
CA ALA A 118 8.98 -10.00 -10.50
C ALA A 118 8.53 -10.77 -9.24
N LEU A 119 8.14 -12.05 -9.39
CA LEU A 119 7.82 -12.91 -8.26
C LEU A 119 9.04 -13.24 -7.41
N LEU A 120 10.16 -13.54 -8.02
CA LEU A 120 11.42 -13.84 -7.31
C LEU A 120 11.90 -12.62 -6.52
N GLU A 121 11.80 -11.41 -7.10
CA GLU A 121 12.12 -10.17 -6.44
C GLU A 121 11.33 -10.01 -5.13
N MET A 122 10.01 -10.18 -5.16
CA MET A 122 9.17 -10.04 -3.97
C MET A 122 9.36 -11.18 -2.96
N ARG A 123 9.63 -12.39 -3.42
CA ARG A 123 9.95 -13.53 -2.55
C ARG A 123 11.27 -13.36 -1.82
N ALA A 124 12.27 -12.79 -2.47
CA ALA A 124 13.59 -12.55 -1.87
C ALA A 124 13.60 -11.34 -0.91
N ARG A 125 12.62 -10.42 -1.05
CA ARG A 125 12.57 -9.19 -0.26
C ARG A 125 12.19 -9.48 1.19
N THR A 126 12.91 -8.87 2.10
CA THR A 126 12.52 -8.79 3.51
C THR A 126 11.62 -7.58 3.71
N PHE A 127 10.39 -7.82 4.13
CA PHE A 127 9.46 -6.76 4.50
C PHE A 127 9.58 -6.49 5.99
N VAL A 128 9.93 -5.27 6.34
CA VAL A 128 9.98 -4.82 7.73
C VAL A 128 8.66 -4.12 8.03
N PRO A 129 7.89 -4.60 9.03
CA PRO A 129 6.68 -3.90 9.44
C PRO A 129 7.01 -2.43 9.71
N PRO A 130 6.13 -1.49 9.29
CA PRO A 130 6.32 -0.12 9.67
C PRO A 130 6.39 -0.09 11.20
N THR A 131 7.58 0.17 11.73
CA THR A 131 7.69 0.50 13.14
C THR A 131 6.85 1.75 13.32
N SER A 132 5.84 1.67 14.15
CA SER A 132 5.22 2.90 14.60
C SER A 132 6.33 3.66 15.33
N ASN A 133 6.95 4.64 14.65
CA ASN A 133 7.82 5.61 15.29
C ASN A 133 7.01 6.51 16.26
N ALA A 134 5.79 6.13 16.50
CA ALA A 134 4.96 6.77 17.49
C ALA A 134 5.62 6.56 18.85
N LYS A 135 6.26 7.58 19.34
CA LYS A 135 6.56 7.65 20.76
C LYS A 135 5.23 7.42 21.48
N ARG A 136 5.16 6.39 22.32
CA ARG A 136 3.94 6.02 23.07
C ARG A 136 2.83 5.42 22.20
N PRO A 137 3.05 4.24 21.58
CA PRO A 137 2.12 3.61 20.64
C PRO A 137 0.75 3.34 21.26
N HIS A 138 0.67 2.99 22.55
CA HIS A 138 -0.59 2.76 23.26
C HIS A 138 -1.45 4.01 23.34
N TRP A 139 -0.82 5.18 23.59
CA TRP A 139 -1.54 6.46 23.62
C TRP A 139 -2.05 6.84 22.23
N VAL A 140 -1.23 6.68 21.21
CA VAL A 140 -1.61 6.95 19.83
C VAL A 140 -2.81 6.08 19.42
N GLU A 141 -2.77 4.79 19.74
CA GLU A 141 -3.86 3.85 19.47
C GLU A 141 -5.15 4.22 20.21
N TYR A 142 -5.04 4.58 21.46
CA TYR A 142 -6.18 5.05 22.26
C TYR A 142 -6.84 6.28 21.62
N ILE A 143 -6.06 7.29 21.26
CA ILE A 143 -6.56 8.50 20.59
C ILE A 143 -7.15 8.17 19.22
N ARG A 144 -6.54 7.28 18.46
CA ARG A 144 -7.06 6.81 17.17
C ARG A 144 -8.46 6.21 17.32
N LEU A 145 -8.66 5.32 18.29
CA LEU A 145 -9.96 4.69 18.54
C LEU A 145 -11.03 5.72 18.95
N LEU A 146 -10.67 6.71 19.78
CA LEU A 146 -11.59 7.78 20.15
C LEU A 146 -12.02 8.61 18.94
N LEU A 147 -11.06 8.95 18.07
CA LEU A 147 -11.33 9.74 16.87
C LEU A 147 -12.13 8.95 15.84
N GLU A 148 -11.85 7.65 15.66
CA GLU A 148 -12.65 6.77 14.80
C GLU A 148 -14.11 6.70 15.29
N GLY A 149 -14.32 6.59 16.60
CA GLY A 149 -15.66 6.59 17.18
C GLY A 149 -16.43 7.90 16.93
N GLN A 150 -15.72 9.02 16.82
CA GLN A 150 -16.30 10.36 16.66
C GLN A 150 -16.44 10.78 15.20
N PHE A 151 -15.45 10.50 14.35
CA PHE A 151 -15.34 10.98 12.98
C PHE A 151 -15.36 9.86 11.92
N GLY A 152 -15.39 8.59 12.33
CA GLY A 152 -15.40 7.45 11.41
C GLY A 152 -14.14 7.41 10.54
N GLN A 153 -14.30 7.04 9.28
CA GLN A 153 -13.21 6.91 8.32
C GLN A 153 -12.60 8.25 7.86
N GLU A 154 -13.21 9.37 8.20
CA GLU A 154 -12.71 10.69 7.82
C GLU A 154 -11.35 11.02 8.47
N ILE A 155 -11.04 10.42 9.62
CA ILE A 155 -9.75 10.63 10.28
C ILE A 155 -8.55 10.26 9.39
N TYR A 156 -8.75 9.35 8.43
CA TYR A 156 -7.70 8.87 7.52
C TYR A 156 -7.58 9.69 6.23
N ARG A 157 -8.54 10.61 5.98
CA ARG A 157 -8.62 11.38 4.73
C ARG A 157 -8.44 12.89 4.93
N ALA A 158 -8.89 13.40 6.05
CA ALA A 158 -9.00 14.85 6.27
C ALA A 158 -7.70 15.53 6.76
N GLY A 159 -6.59 14.78 6.96
CA GLY A 159 -5.32 15.36 7.39
C GLY A 159 -5.37 16.07 8.74
N PHE A 160 -6.10 15.52 9.71
CA PHE A 160 -6.25 16.09 11.05
C PHE A 160 -4.89 16.30 11.75
N ARG A 161 -4.72 17.45 12.38
CA ARG A 161 -3.70 17.68 13.39
C ARG A 161 -4.33 17.53 14.77
N VAL A 162 -3.92 16.49 15.49
CA VAL A 162 -4.48 16.17 16.79
C VAL A 162 -3.55 16.64 17.89
N HIS A 163 -4.04 17.56 18.72
CA HIS A 163 -3.35 18.01 19.93
C HIS A 163 -3.98 17.32 21.14
N THR A 164 -3.14 16.71 21.95
CA THR A 164 -3.58 15.99 23.15
C THR A 164 -3.03 16.65 24.42
N THR A 165 -3.60 16.31 25.56
CA THR A 165 -3.14 16.78 26.88
C THR A 165 -1.98 15.96 27.45
N LEU A 166 -1.45 14.98 26.71
CA LEU A 166 -0.33 14.18 27.15
C LEU A 166 0.90 15.07 27.38
N ASN A 167 1.45 15.03 28.59
CA ASN A 167 2.72 15.66 28.91
C ASN A 167 3.86 14.66 28.62
N PRO A 168 4.69 14.86 27.57
CA PRO A 168 5.72 13.93 27.18
C PRO A 168 6.77 13.65 28.26
N THR A 169 7.18 14.71 28.97
CA THR A 169 8.21 14.62 30.01
C THR A 169 7.73 13.81 31.22
N LEU A 170 6.48 14.06 31.65
CA LEU A 170 5.88 13.30 32.75
C LEU A 170 5.71 11.83 32.37
N GLN A 171 5.28 11.57 31.13
CA GLN A 171 5.14 10.19 30.63
C GLN A 171 6.48 9.44 30.61
N ASP A 172 7.56 10.07 30.14
CA ASP A 172 8.90 9.47 30.14
C ASP A 172 9.38 9.12 31.56
N LEU A 173 9.11 9.98 32.53
CA LEU A 173 9.42 9.73 33.94
C LEU A 173 8.65 8.52 34.48
N VAL A 174 7.35 8.47 34.22
CA VAL A 174 6.50 7.36 34.70
C VAL A 174 6.93 6.03 34.06
N GLU A 175 7.17 6.01 32.75
CA GLU A 175 7.64 4.82 32.04
C GLU A 175 8.98 4.32 32.59
N ALA A 176 9.91 5.22 32.89
CA ALA A 176 11.20 4.87 33.49
C ALA A 176 11.04 4.28 34.88
N GLU A 177 10.17 4.82 35.73
CA GLU A 177 9.93 4.29 37.08
C GLU A 177 9.20 2.94 37.04
N VAL A 178 8.19 2.78 36.20
CA VAL A 178 7.51 1.49 35.99
C VAL A 178 8.50 0.43 35.54
N LYS A 179 9.37 0.73 34.59
CA LYS A 179 10.37 -0.20 34.09
C LYS A 179 11.32 -0.69 35.20
N LYS A 180 11.80 0.24 36.04
CA LYS A 180 12.64 -0.14 37.22
C LYS A 180 11.94 -1.11 38.15
N GLN A 181 10.61 -1.03 38.29
CA GLN A 181 9.86 -1.91 39.18
C GLN A 181 9.52 -3.26 38.55
N VAL A 182 9.41 -3.34 37.23
CA VAL A 182 9.12 -4.58 36.49
C VAL A 182 10.37 -5.39 36.22
N ASP A 183 11.52 -4.74 36.04
CA ASP A 183 12.83 -5.42 35.84
C ASP A 183 13.48 -5.88 37.15
N LEU A 184 12.82 -5.71 38.31
CA LEU A 184 13.18 -6.23 39.62
C LEU A 184 12.54 -7.59 39.89
#